data_1b469c7ac46973a3296767b5a9d08330
#
_entry.id   1b469c7ac46973a3296767b5a9d08330
#
_cell.length_a   1.000
_cell.length_b   1.000
_cell.length_c   1.000
_cell.angle_alpha   90.00
_cell.angle_beta   90.00
_cell.angle_gamma   90.00
#
_symmetry.space_group_name_H-M   'P 1'
#
loop_
_entity.id
_entity.type
_entity.pdbx_description
1 polymer ?
#
loop_
_entity_poly.entity_id
_entity_poly.type
_entity_poly.pdbx_seq_one_letter_code
_entity_poly.pdbx_strand_id
1 'polypeptide(L)'
;GLIPGAGGTQRVPRLAGITQEIMGFLMAGTPFTPKKALSAGLIHEVTDKDNLIEAAKKYILDGGKAVQPWDEKSYKFPGGLPYTPKGMMIWGAASSSLRKMSYNNYPAQSAILSALYEGVQVPIDAGLRIEARYFTKVVMDPVSQNMVRSLFVNMQALNKGARRPKEFDKYDVKKIGILGAGLMGAGIAYVTAKAGIEVVLIDQDQENAEKGKDYSVKLLDKALSRKKTTEEKKEKLLSLITPTTDYALLKGADLIVEAVFENREIKAEVTAKAEAQIAENAVFGSNTSTLPISGLAQNSSRPNNFIGIHYFSPVEKMPLVEIIMGEKTSQETLAKTMDYVQKIKKTPIVVNDSRGFYTSRVFGTYTGEGVAMLAEGIKPALIENAGKMTGMPMAPLALADAVALDLAWKVTTQTKKDFEAEGKDFPITPMYSIMEEMVDKQGRFGKKNSKGFYEYPENGKKYLWPELSNLCKESEDQPDVEELKKRFLYIQAIETAKCYEENVLTDVRDADIGAILGWGMAPWTGGPLSFIDMVGIKDFVAEADKLAQKYGERFTPCKLLRDMAAKNESFHKSGNSSQAA
;
A
#
# COMPACT_ATOMS: atom_id res chain seq x y z
N GLY A 1 12.49 -5.70 -7.62
CA GLY A 1 13.48 -4.80 -8.19
C GLY A 1 14.67 -5.52 -8.84
N LEU A 2 15.17 -6.64 -8.27
CA LEU A 2 16.30 -7.40 -8.81
C LEU A 2 15.90 -8.80 -9.26
N ILE A 3 16.77 -9.46 -10.05
CA ILE A 3 16.63 -10.87 -10.37
C ILE A 3 17.41 -11.72 -9.35
N PRO A 4 17.15 -13.03 -9.24
CA PRO A 4 17.94 -13.95 -8.42
C PRO A 4 19.36 -14.11 -8.99
N GLY A 5 20.28 -13.16 -8.69
CA GLY A 5 21.58 -13.02 -9.33
C GLY A 5 22.70 -13.95 -8.83
N ALA A 6 22.40 -14.88 -7.92
CA ALA A 6 23.34 -15.88 -7.43
C ALA A 6 23.09 -17.30 -8.03
N GLY A 7 22.69 -17.36 -9.29
CA GLY A 7 22.40 -18.60 -10.00
C GLY A 7 20.95 -19.09 -9.85
N GLY A 8 20.07 -18.30 -9.25
CA GLY A 8 18.70 -18.74 -8.99
C GLY A 8 17.87 -18.96 -10.24
N THR A 9 18.04 -18.16 -11.29
CA THR A 9 17.37 -18.37 -12.58
C THR A 9 17.89 -19.62 -13.32
N GLN A 10 19.00 -20.17 -12.88
CA GLN A 10 19.62 -21.34 -13.53
C GLN A 10 19.48 -22.62 -12.72
N ARG A 11 19.70 -22.56 -11.40
CA ARG A 11 19.64 -23.74 -10.52
C ARG A 11 18.22 -24.17 -10.23
N VAL A 12 17.35 -23.23 -9.89
CA VAL A 12 15.93 -23.53 -9.55
C VAL A 12 15.22 -24.29 -10.66
N PRO A 13 15.22 -23.83 -11.93
CA PRO A 13 14.53 -24.55 -13.00
C PRO A 13 15.20 -25.89 -13.35
N ARG A 14 16.52 -26.04 -13.12
CA ARG A 14 17.21 -27.32 -13.34
C ARG A 14 16.84 -28.36 -12.27
N LEU A 15 16.47 -27.95 -11.08
CA LEU A 15 15.98 -28.85 -10.01
C LEU A 15 14.49 -29.16 -10.17
N ALA A 16 13.68 -28.13 -10.33
CA ALA A 16 12.21 -28.23 -10.21
C ALA A 16 11.46 -28.10 -11.56
N GLY A 17 12.16 -27.82 -12.64
CA GLY A 17 11.54 -27.51 -13.92
C GLY A 17 10.91 -26.10 -13.97
N ILE A 18 10.26 -25.80 -15.11
CA ILE A 18 9.55 -24.54 -15.30
C ILE A 18 8.04 -24.82 -15.20
N THR A 19 7.55 -24.81 -13.96
CA THR A 19 6.12 -24.93 -13.66
C THR A 19 5.52 -23.54 -13.41
N GLN A 20 4.20 -23.43 -13.42
CA GLN A 20 3.52 -22.18 -13.04
C GLN A 20 3.91 -21.72 -11.63
N GLU A 21 4.12 -22.65 -10.70
CA GLU A 21 4.54 -22.36 -9.32
C GLU A 21 5.96 -21.79 -9.28
N ILE A 22 6.91 -22.40 -9.98
CA ILE A 22 8.30 -21.95 -10.08
C ILE A 22 8.39 -20.59 -10.79
N MET A 23 7.62 -20.39 -11.86
CA MET A 23 7.53 -19.08 -12.51
C MET A 23 6.99 -18.01 -11.57
N GLY A 24 5.93 -18.31 -10.80
CA GLY A 24 5.40 -17.41 -9.78
C GLY A 24 6.43 -17.08 -8.69
N PHE A 25 7.18 -18.07 -8.21
CA PHE A 25 8.25 -17.89 -7.23
C PHE A 25 9.36 -16.97 -7.76
N LEU A 26 9.87 -17.22 -8.95
CA LEU A 26 10.97 -16.44 -9.54
C LEU A 26 10.52 -15.01 -9.92
N MET A 27 9.33 -14.87 -10.53
CA MET A 27 8.83 -13.58 -11.03
C MET A 27 8.31 -12.65 -9.92
N ALA A 28 7.61 -13.21 -8.92
CA ALA A 28 7.00 -12.42 -7.84
C ALA A 28 7.92 -12.29 -6.61
N GLY A 29 8.97 -13.10 -6.50
CA GLY A 29 9.85 -13.13 -5.32
C GLY A 29 9.13 -13.63 -4.06
N THR A 30 8.05 -14.40 -4.21
CA THR A 30 7.27 -14.91 -3.07
C THR A 30 8.05 -16.05 -2.39
N PRO A 31 8.35 -15.95 -1.08
CA PRO A 31 9.09 -17.00 -0.39
C PRO A 31 8.33 -18.34 -0.40
N PHE A 32 9.07 -19.43 -0.60
CA PHE A 32 8.55 -20.77 -0.36
C PHE A 32 8.68 -21.13 1.13
N THR A 33 7.67 -21.79 1.67
CA THR A 33 7.82 -22.47 2.98
C THR A 33 8.71 -23.69 2.80
N PRO A 34 9.41 -24.18 3.85
CA PRO A 34 10.22 -25.40 3.77
C PRO A 34 9.46 -26.58 3.15
N LYS A 35 8.21 -26.80 3.54
CA LYS A 35 7.36 -27.85 2.97
C LYS A 35 7.11 -27.68 1.45
N LYS A 36 6.90 -26.46 0.99
CA LYS A 36 6.76 -26.17 -0.45
C LYS A 36 8.06 -26.37 -1.21
N ALA A 37 9.19 -25.96 -0.62
CA ALA A 37 10.51 -26.17 -1.22
C ALA A 37 10.83 -27.66 -1.37
N LEU A 38 10.48 -28.48 -0.37
CA LEU A 38 10.60 -29.93 -0.40
C LEU A 38 9.72 -30.55 -1.50
N SER A 39 8.42 -30.18 -1.54
CA SER A 39 7.50 -30.70 -2.57
C SER A 39 7.87 -30.27 -3.99
N ALA A 40 8.56 -29.14 -4.15
CA ALA A 40 9.06 -28.65 -5.43
C ALA A 40 10.44 -29.26 -5.83
N GLY A 41 11.03 -30.10 -4.98
CA GLY A 41 12.34 -30.69 -5.23
C GLY A 41 13.53 -29.73 -5.14
N LEU A 42 13.37 -28.60 -4.44
CA LEU A 42 14.43 -27.61 -4.23
C LEU A 42 15.34 -27.92 -3.05
N ILE A 43 14.88 -28.73 -2.12
CA ILE A 43 15.62 -29.21 -0.94
C ILE A 43 15.32 -30.69 -0.73
N HIS A 44 16.22 -31.40 -0.05
CA HIS A 44 16.14 -32.84 0.15
C HIS A 44 15.30 -33.23 1.38
N GLU A 45 15.41 -32.45 2.46
CA GLU A 45 14.78 -32.75 3.74
C GLU A 45 14.38 -31.46 4.47
N VAL A 46 13.39 -31.58 5.37
CA VAL A 46 13.02 -30.53 6.34
C VAL A 46 13.18 -31.11 7.73
N THR A 47 13.97 -30.48 8.57
CA THR A 47 14.23 -30.88 9.96
C THR A 47 14.10 -29.68 10.90
N ASP A 48 14.06 -29.93 12.20
CA ASP A 48 14.09 -28.88 13.22
C ASP A 48 15.46 -28.21 13.27
N LYS A 49 15.49 -26.94 13.71
CA LYS A 49 16.71 -26.12 13.75
C LYS A 49 17.85 -26.81 14.50
N ASP A 50 17.54 -27.46 15.64
CA ASP A 50 18.54 -28.07 16.52
C ASP A 50 19.14 -29.36 15.91
N ASN A 51 18.41 -30.01 15.00
CA ASN A 51 18.83 -31.25 14.35
C ASN A 51 19.46 -31.02 12.96
N LEU A 52 19.57 -29.76 12.49
CA LEU A 52 20.04 -29.45 11.13
C LEU A 52 21.43 -30.00 10.80
N ILE A 53 22.37 -29.84 11.71
CA ILE A 53 23.76 -30.30 11.51
C ILE A 53 23.83 -31.82 11.49
N GLU A 54 23.12 -32.50 12.39
CA GLU A 54 23.10 -33.97 12.44
C GLU A 54 22.41 -34.57 11.21
N ALA A 55 21.34 -33.97 10.73
CA ALA A 55 20.69 -34.37 9.48
C ALA A 55 21.64 -34.23 8.27
N ALA A 56 22.39 -33.13 8.20
CA ALA A 56 23.40 -32.91 7.14
C ALA A 56 24.52 -33.93 7.20
N LYS A 57 25.09 -34.23 8.41
CA LYS A 57 26.09 -35.26 8.59
C LYS A 57 25.57 -36.63 8.18
N LYS A 58 24.37 -36.98 8.61
CA LYS A 58 23.72 -38.23 8.24
C LYS A 58 23.56 -38.36 6.73
N TYR A 59 23.10 -37.31 6.04
CA TYR A 59 22.97 -37.29 4.58
C TYR A 59 24.31 -37.63 3.89
N ILE A 60 25.41 -37.06 4.37
CA ILE A 60 26.77 -37.32 3.83
C ILE A 60 27.20 -38.77 4.10
N LEU A 61 27.02 -39.25 5.34
CA LEU A 61 27.45 -40.59 5.77
C LEU A 61 26.63 -41.71 5.09
N ASP A 62 25.35 -41.45 4.82
CA ASP A 62 24.46 -42.37 4.12
C ASP A 62 24.70 -42.40 2.58
N GLY A 63 25.79 -41.78 2.10
CA GLY A 63 26.20 -41.80 0.70
C GLY A 63 25.50 -40.71 -0.15
N GLY A 64 25.22 -39.56 0.45
CA GLY A 64 24.67 -38.39 -0.24
C GLY A 64 25.46 -38.04 -1.49
N LYS A 65 24.75 -37.73 -2.59
CA LYS A 65 25.37 -37.43 -3.88
C LYS A 65 26.16 -36.13 -3.83
N ALA A 66 27.43 -36.18 -4.20
CA ALA A 66 28.32 -35.02 -4.34
C ALA A 66 28.17 -34.30 -5.70
N VAL A 67 27.55 -34.98 -6.69
CA VAL A 67 27.37 -34.47 -8.05
C VAL A 67 25.99 -33.81 -8.16
N GLN A 68 25.94 -32.62 -8.73
CA GLN A 68 24.69 -31.94 -8.97
C GLN A 68 23.89 -32.66 -10.10
N PRO A 69 22.56 -32.67 -10.05
CA PRO A 69 21.75 -33.38 -11.05
C PRO A 69 22.09 -33.00 -12.51
N TRP A 70 22.34 -31.73 -12.77
CA TRP A 70 22.69 -31.23 -14.12
C TRP A 70 24.11 -31.58 -14.60
N ASP A 71 24.96 -32.10 -13.75
CA ASP A 71 26.31 -32.57 -14.08
C ASP A 71 26.33 -34.08 -14.35
N GLU A 72 25.20 -34.77 -14.10
CA GLU A 72 25.06 -36.20 -14.43
C GLU A 72 24.83 -36.39 -15.94
N LYS A 73 25.49 -37.38 -16.57
CA LYS A 73 25.33 -37.70 -18.01
C LYS A 73 23.87 -38.02 -18.39
N SER A 74 23.11 -38.57 -17.46
CA SER A 74 21.71 -38.96 -17.64
C SER A 74 20.73 -37.82 -17.42
N TYR A 75 21.18 -36.62 -17.05
CA TYR A 75 20.32 -35.49 -16.70
C TYR A 75 19.38 -35.13 -17.86
N LYS A 76 18.11 -34.99 -17.52
CA LYS A 76 17.08 -34.44 -18.40
C LYS A 76 16.41 -33.27 -17.70
N PHE A 77 16.32 -32.14 -18.39
CA PHE A 77 15.69 -30.95 -17.84
C PHE A 77 14.22 -31.25 -17.47
N PRO A 78 13.83 -31.03 -16.19
CA PRO A 78 12.49 -31.34 -15.74
C PRO A 78 11.43 -30.51 -16.48
N GLY A 79 10.42 -31.17 -17.02
CA GLY A 79 9.32 -30.51 -17.73
C GLY A 79 9.59 -30.18 -19.20
N GLY A 80 10.83 -30.42 -19.69
CA GLY A 80 11.22 -30.23 -21.10
C GLY A 80 11.76 -28.84 -21.42
N LEU A 81 12.66 -28.80 -22.38
CA LEU A 81 13.29 -27.58 -22.90
C LEU A 81 12.31 -26.76 -23.77
N PRO A 82 12.58 -25.47 -24.04
CA PRO A 82 11.67 -24.58 -24.78
C PRO A 82 11.16 -25.11 -26.12
N TYR A 83 11.98 -25.87 -26.85
CA TYR A 83 11.66 -26.44 -28.15
C TYR A 83 10.95 -27.80 -28.08
N THR A 84 10.71 -28.35 -26.92
CA THR A 84 9.91 -29.56 -26.75
C THR A 84 8.41 -29.22 -26.77
N PRO A 85 7.50 -30.16 -27.16
CA PRO A 85 6.08 -29.87 -27.16
C PRO A 85 5.55 -29.31 -25.84
N LYS A 86 6.01 -29.85 -24.72
CA LYS A 86 5.63 -29.39 -23.38
C LYS A 86 6.21 -28.00 -23.06
N GLY A 87 7.46 -27.73 -23.45
CA GLY A 87 8.09 -26.43 -23.32
C GLY A 87 7.40 -25.36 -24.17
N MET A 88 7.04 -25.66 -25.42
CA MET A 88 6.33 -24.72 -26.29
C MET A 88 5.02 -24.21 -25.68
N MET A 89 4.27 -25.06 -24.98
CA MET A 89 3.04 -24.66 -24.30
C MET A 89 3.29 -23.60 -23.20
N ILE A 90 4.40 -23.70 -22.47
CA ILE A 90 4.77 -22.77 -21.41
C ILE A 90 5.27 -21.45 -22.02
N TRP A 91 6.23 -21.54 -22.93
CA TRP A 91 6.93 -20.39 -23.49
C TRP A 91 6.06 -19.58 -24.45
N GLY A 92 5.15 -20.21 -25.18
CA GLY A 92 4.21 -19.52 -26.07
C GLY A 92 3.30 -18.51 -25.35
N ALA A 93 2.97 -18.76 -24.08
CA ALA A 93 2.12 -17.88 -23.28
C ALA A 93 2.92 -16.98 -22.31
N ALA A 94 4.21 -17.25 -22.11
CA ALA A 94 5.00 -16.61 -21.04
C ALA A 94 5.09 -15.09 -21.19
N SER A 95 5.40 -14.59 -22.39
CA SER A 95 5.55 -13.14 -22.62
C SER A 95 4.22 -12.39 -22.50
N SER A 96 3.13 -12.95 -23.03
CA SER A 96 1.80 -12.32 -22.90
C SER A 96 1.30 -12.33 -21.45
N SER A 97 1.55 -13.41 -20.71
CA SER A 97 1.24 -13.50 -19.29
C SER A 97 2.03 -12.50 -18.47
N LEU A 98 3.33 -12.35 -18.75
CA LEU A 98 4.19 -11.36 -18.11
C LEU A 98 3.68 -9.93 -18.39
N ARG A 99 3.38 -9.61 -19.65
CA ARG A 99 2.85 -8.29 -20.02
C ARG A 99 1.52 -8.00 -19.32
N LYS A 100 0.62 -8.97 -19.23
CA LYS A 100 -0.65 -8.84 -18.51
C LYS A 100 -0.47 -8.55 -17.03
N MET A 101 0.57 -9.12 -16.39
CA MET A 101 0.85 -8.93 -14.97
C MET A 101 1.59 -7.64 -14.66
N SER A 102 2.50 -7.22 -15.52
CA SER A 102 3.48 -6.17 -15.25
C SER A 102 3.32 -4.91 -16.08
N TYR A 103 2.56 -4.98 -17.17
CA TYR A 103 2.48 -3.93 -18.21
C TYR A 103 3.85 -3.44 -18.70
N ASN A 104 4.88 -4.30 -18.58
CA ASN A 104 6.30 -4.00 -18.84
C ASN A 104 6.94 -2.94 -17.92
N ASN A 105 6.31 -2.62 -16.80
CA ASN A 105 6.84 -1.64 -15.84
C ASN A 105 8.03 -2.18 -15.02
N TYR A 106 8.29 -3.48 -15.03
CA TYR A 106 9.28 -4.13 -14.17
C TYR A 106 10.36 -4.83 -14.99
N PRO A 107 11.52 -4.20 -15.24
CA PRO A 107 12.61 -4.75 -16.06
C PRO A 107 13.15 -6.07 -15.51
N ALA A 108 13.15 -6.25 -14.19
CA ALA A 108 13.62 -7.48 -13.56
C ALA A 108 12.82 -8.71 -14.00
N GLN A 109 11.50 -8.61 -14.11
CA GLN A 109 10.66 -9.74 -14.51
C GLN A 109 10.91 -10.17 -15.97
N SER A 110 11.09 -9.21 -16.87
CA SER A 110 11.47 -9.48 -18.25
C SER A 110 12.86 -10.11 -18.33
N ALA A 111 13.81 -9.61 -17.54
CA ALA A 111 15.16 -10.17 -17.46
C ALA A 111 15.16 -11.59 -16.90
N ILE A 112 14.35 -11.91 -15.89
CA ILE A 112 14.18 -13.29 -15.39
C ILE A 112 13.68 -14.20 -16.50
N LEU A 113 12.65 -13.81 -17.23
CA LEU A 113 12.08 -14.62 -18.33
C LEU A 113 13.13 -14.89 -19.41
N SER A 114 13.88 -13.86 -19.83
CA SER A 114 14.95 -14.01 -20.82
C SER A 114 16.11 -14.88 -20.31
N ALA A 115 16.57 -14.66 -19.07
CA ALA A 115 17.64 -15.46 -18.47
C ALA A 115 17.27 -16.94 -18.31
N LEU A 116 16.00 -17.23 -18.01
CA LEU A 116 15.45 -18.58 -17.98
C LEU A 116 15.45 -19.19 -19.39
N TYR A 117 14.85 -18.49 -20.36
CA TYR A 117 14.73 -19.00 -21.73
C TYR A 117 16.09 -19.33 -22.36
N GLU A 118 17.01 -18.38 -22.30
CA GLU A 118 18.36 -18.55 -22.89
C GLU A 118 19.20 -19.56 -22.10
N GLY A 119 19.16 -19.45 -20.75
CA GLY A 119 20.07 -20.19 -19.88
C GLY A 119 19.78 -21.67 -19.76
N VAL A 120 18.50 -22.11 -19.86
CA VAL A 120 18.17 -23.54 -19.76
C VAL A 120 18.58 -24.33 -21.00
N GLN A 121 18.90 -23.68 -22.10
CA GLN A 121 19.28 -24.27 -23.38
C GLN A 121 20.81 -24.51 -23.52
N VAL A 122 21.57 -24.07 -22.54
CA VAL A 122 23.04 -24.14 -22.54
C VAL A 122 23.56 -24.81 -21.26
N PRO A 123 24.84 -25.25 -21.22
CA PRO A 123 25.48 -25.74 -19.99
C PRO A 123 25.37 -24.68 -18.86
N ILE A 124 25.33 -25.15 -17.61
CA ILE A 124 25.06 -24.30 -16.47
C ILE A 124 26.00 -23.09 -16.35
N ASP A 125 27.30 -23.27 -16.64
CA ASP A 125 28.28 -22.18 -16.57
C ASP A 125 28.01 -21.08 -17.59
N ALA A 126 27.55 -21.42 -18.78
CA ALA A 126 27.09 -20.46 -19.77
C ALA A 126 25.79 -19.79 -19.33
N GLY A 127 24.86 -20.56 -18.74
CA GLY A 127 23.63 -20.03 -18.14
C GLY A 127 23.90 -19.03 -17.01
N LEU A 128 24.84 -19.30 -16.14
CA LEU A 128 25.26 -18.39 -15.07
C LEU A 128 25.84 -17.08 -15.63
N ARG A 129 26.61 -17.13 -16.71
CA ARG A 129 27.08 -15.91 -17.40
C ARG A 129 25.94 -15.12 -18.04
N ILE A 130 24.93 -15.79 -18.58
CA ILE A 130 23.70 -15.15 -19.09
C ILE A 130 22.97 -14.45 -17.95
N GLU A 131 22.75 -15.13 -16.82
CA GLU A 131 22.14 -14.54 -15.63
C GLU A 131 22.90 -13.29 -15.16
N ALA A 132 24.24 -13.38 -15.06
CA ALA A 132 25.07 -12.26 -14.63
C ALA A 132 24.94 -11.02 -15.53
N ARG A 133 24.83 -11.19 -16.85
CA ARG A 133 24.60 -10.07 -17.79
C ARG A 133 23.23 -9.43 -17.56
N TYR A 134 22.19 -10.22 -17.39
CA TYR A 134 20.85 -9.69 -17.08
C TYR A 134 20.79 -9.05 -15.70
N PHE A 135 21.50 -9.61 -14.71
CA PHE A 135 21.63 -9.00 -13.37
C PHE A 135 22.30 -7.63 -13.44
N THR A 136 23.41 -7.50 -14.15
CA THR A 136 24.12 -6.23 -14.32
C THR A 136 23.23 -5.19 -14.99
N LYS A 137 22.51 -5.56 -16.06
CA LYS A 137 21.55 -4.67 -16.72
C LYS A 137 20.48 -4.18 -15.76
N VAL A 138 19.91 -5.08 -14.96
CA VAL A 138 18.81 -4.76 -14.05
C VAL A 138 19.28 -3.94 -12.85
N VAL A 139 20.43 -4.22 -12.27
CA VAL A 139 20.93 -3.44 -11.10
C VAL A 139 21.25 -2.00 -11.46
N MET A 140 21.59 -1.74 -12.72
CA MET A 140 21.84 -0.40 -13.24
C MET A 140 20.57 0.35 -13.67
N ASP A 141 19.43 -0.34 -13.72
CA ASP A 141 18.16 0.24 -14.16
C ASP A 141 17.55 1.12 -13.04
N PRO A 142 17.11 2.36 -13.36
CA PRO A 142 16.53 3.27 -12.37
C PRO A 142 15.33 2.69 -11.62
N VAL A 143 14.48 1.88 -12.28
CA VAL A 143 13.34 1.19 -11.64
C VAL A 143 13.83 0.28 -10.53
N SER A 144 14.88 -0.51 -10.80
CA SER A 144 15.45 -1.42 -9.81
C SER A 144 16.05 -0.68 -8.62
N GLN A 145 16.78 0.39 -8.88
CA GLN A 145 17.38 1.25 -7.84
C GLN A 145 16.30 1.89 -6.97
N ASN A 146 15.23 2.42 -7.56
CA ASN A 146 14.10 2.98 -6.85
C ASN A 146 13.39 1.93 -5.98
N MET A 147 13.11 0.76 -6.53
CA MET A 147 12.47 -0.33 -5.77
C MET A 147 13.34 -0.81 -4.61
N VAL A 148 14.65 -0.93 -4.79
CA VAL A 148 15.57 -1.30 -3.70
C VAL A 148 15.60 -0.23 -2.63
N ARG A 149 15.73 1.04 -3.01
CA ARG A 149 15.74 2.16 -2.07
C ARG A 149 14.44 2.20 -1.25
N SER A 150 13.29 2.18 -1.90
CA SER A 150 12.00 2.32 -1.20
C SER A 150 11.60 1.05 -0.47
N LEU A 151 11.43 -0.08 -1.18
CA LEU A 151 10.83 -1.29 -0.62
C LEU A 151 11.77 -2.10 0.27
N PHE A 152 13.07 -1.83 0.21
CA PHE A 152 14.04 -2.55 1.04
C PHE A 152 14.69 -1.60 2.06
N VAL A 153 15.40 -0.57 1.62
CA VAL A 153 16.17 0.30 2.53
C VAL A 153 15.25 1.19 3.36
N ASN A 154 14.41 2.01 2.71
CA ASN A 154 13.54 2.98 3.41
C ASN A 154 12.47 2.29 4.25
N MET A 155 11.85 1.24 3.72
CA MET A 155 10.84 0.48 4.47
C MET A 155 11.43 -0.19 5.72
N GLN A 156 12.65 -0.75 5.64
CA GLN A 156 13.32 -1.28 6.82
C GLN A 156 13.67 -0.19 7.83
N ALA A 157 14.11 0.98 7.38
CA ALA A 157 14.40 2.10 8.25
C ALA A 157 13.15 2.56 9.02
N LEU A 158 12.01 2.74 8.33
CA LEU A 158 10.74 3.11 8.97
C LEU A 158 10.26 2.03 9.95
N ASN A 159 10.31 0.76 9.57
CA ASN A 159 9.94 -0.36 10.43
C ASN A 159 10.83 -0.50 11.68
N LYS A 160 12.09 -0.07 11.59
CA LYS A 160 13.02 0.01 12.74
C LYS A 160 12.85 1.29 13.57
N GLY A 161 11.89 2.15 13.24
CA GLY A 161 11.58 3.35 14.00
C GLY A 161 12.48 4.55 13.66
N ALA A 162 12.91 4.72 12.40
CA ALA A 162 13.72 5.87 12.00
C ALA A 162 13.06 7.23 12.29
N ARG A 163 11.73 7.27 12.39
CA ARG A 163 10.95 8.46 12.72
C ARG A 163 10.61 8.60 14.23
N ARG A 164 10.94 7.56 15.02
CA ARG A 164 10.67 7.57 16.46
C ARG A 164 11.64 8.51 17.20
N PRO A 165 11.15 9.44 18.04
CA PRO A 165 11.99 10.23 18.93
C PRO A 165 12.82 9.32 19.84
N LYS A 166 14.15 9.49 19.83
CA LYS A 166 15.09 8.58 20.50
C LYS A 166 15.27 8.89 21.99
N GLU A 167 14.92 10.09 22.42
CA GLU A 167 15.05 10.60 23.78
C GLU A 167 14.04 10.00 24.78
N PHE A 168 13.04 9.30 24.29
CA PHE A 168 12.03 8.66 25.12
C PHE A 168 12.24 7.16 25.20
N ASP A 169 12.09 6.60 26.39
CA ASP A 169 12.13 5.15 26.62
C ASP A 169 11.06 4.42 25.81
N LYS A 170 11.30 3.14 25.53
CA LYS A 170 10.30 2.31 24.85
C LYS A 170 9.08 2.11 25.73
N TYR A 171 7.91 2.34 25.13
CA TYR A 171 6.63 2.18 25.78
C TYR A 171 5.98 0.84 25.39
N ASP A 172 5.74 -0.01 26.39
CA ASP A 172 5.11 -1.32 26.17
C ASP A 172 3.60 -1.21 26.37
N VAL A 173 2.86 -0.94 25.30
CA VAL A 173 1.40 -0.86 25.30
C VAL A 173 0.79 -2.23 25.63
N LYS A 174 -0.03 -2.32 26.68
CA LYS A 174 -0.66 -3.55 27.17
C LYS A 174 -2.16 -3.58 27.00
N LYS A 175 -2.81 -2.43 27.10
CA LYS A 175 -4.26 -2.28 27.03
C LYS A 175 -4.66 -1.08 26.19
N ILE A 176 -5.64 -1.25 25.31
CA ILE A 176 -6.16 -0.21 24.42
C ILE A 176 -7.67 -0.14 24.48
N GLY A 177 -8.20 1.08 24.52
CA GLY A 177 -9.60 1.36 24.25
C GLY A 177 -9.82 1.67 22.77
N ILE A 178 -10.84 1.09 22.16
CA ILE A 178 -11.28 1.42 20.80
C ILE A 178 -12.71 1.92 20.86
N LEU A 179 -12.95 3.15 20.40
CA LEU A 179 -14.24 3.79 20.38
C LEU A 179 -14.85 3.71 18.99
N GLY A 180 -15.97 3.02 18.85
CA GLY A 180 -16.59 2.66 17.59
C GLY A 180 -16.20 1.24 17.16
N ALA A 181 -17.18 0.34 17.09
CA ALA A 181 -17.00 -1.06 16.70
C ALA A 181 -17.40 -1.33 15.24
N GLY A 182 -17.50 -0.28 14.42
CA GLY A 182 -17.70 -0.39 12.97
C GLY A 182 -16.54 -1.08 12.26
N LEU A 183 -16.55 -1.06 10.91
CA LEU A 183 -15.56 -1.75 10.09
C LEU A 183 -14.10 -1.43 10.48
N MET A 184 -13.80 -0.14 10.73
CA MET A 184 -12.44 0.28 11.10
C MET A 184 -12.08 -0.16 12.51
N GLY A 185 -12.92 0.15 13.53
CA GLY A 185 -12.64 -0.23 14.91
C GLY A 185 -12.56 -1.73 15.12
N ALA A 186 -13.42 -2.53 14.47
CA ALA A 186 -13.36 -3.98 14.50
C ALA A 186 -12.04 -4.52 13.89
N GLY A 187 -11.58 -3.93 12.78
CA GLY A 187 -10.30 -4.29 12.17
C GLY A 187 -9.10 -3.89 13.04
N ILE A 188 -9.15 -2.71 13.70
CA ILE A 188 -8.12 -2.25 14.64
C ILE A 188 -8.07 -3.18 15.85
N ALA A 189 -9.24 -3.58 16.40
CA ALA A 189 -9.34 -4.53 17.50
C ALA A 189 -8.67 -5.88 17.16
N TYR A 190 -8.93 -6.40 15.96
CA TYR A 190 -8.32 -7.65 15.50
C TYR A 190 -6.78 -7.58 15.46
N VAL A 191 -6.21 -6.54 14.82
CA VAL A 191 -4.74 -6.46 14.68
C VAL A 191 -4.06 -6.19 16.01
N THR A 192 -4.72 -5.46 16.91
CA THR A 192 -4.26 -5.15 18.26
C THR A 192 -4.25 -6.41 19.15
N ALA A 193 -5.35 -7.15 19.20
CA ALA A 193 -5.43 -8.41 19.94
C ALA A 193 -4.48 -9.48 19.38
N LYS A 194 -4.26 -9.49 18.05
CA LYS A 194 -3.27 -10.38 17.41
C LYS A 194 -1.84 -10.09 17.85
N ALA A 195 -1.54 -8.87 18.28
CA ALA A 195 -0.25 -8.49 18.85
C ALA A 195 -0.13 -8.80 20.36
N GLY A 196 -1.17 -9.41 20.98
CA GLY A 196 -1.20 -9.78 22.40
C GLY A 196 -1.58 -8.62 23.32
N ILE A 197 -2.23 -7.58 22.81
CA ILE A 197 -2.67 -6.40 23.55
C ILE A 197 -4.16 -6.57 23.93
N GLU A 198 -4.52 -6.27 25.16
CA GLU A 198 -5.92 -6.23 25.61
C GLU A 198 -6.69 -5.09 24.93
N VAL A 199 -7.90 -5.37 24.49
CA VAL A 199 -8.77 -4.45 23.79
C VAL A 199 -10.11 -4.31 24.47
N VAL A 200 -10.48 -3.10 24.85
CA VAL A 200 -11.84 -2.72 25.21
C VAL A 200 -12.49 -2.08 23.99
N LEU A 201 -13.45 -2.77 23.38
CA LEU A 201 -14.13 -2.35 22.15
C LEU A 201 -15.49 -1.75 22.50
N ILE A 202 -15.61 -0.43 22.42
CA ILE A 202 -16.81 0.31 22.83
C ILE A 202 -17.63 0.73 21.60
N ASP A 203 -18.96 0.54 21.70
CA ASP A 203 -19.92 1.17 20.78
C ASP A 203 -21.11 1.73 21.58
N GLN A 204 -22.03 2.42 20.88
CA GLN A 204 -23.21 3.05 21.48
C GLN A 204 -24.18 2.04 22.12
N ASP A 205 -24.21 0.80 21.62
CA ASP A 205 -25.00 -0.31 22.14
C ASP A 205 -24.21 -1.62 22.14
N GLN A 206 -24.60 -2.56 22.98
CA GLN A 206 -23.91 -3.83 23.18
C GLN A 206 -23.93 -4.71 21.91
N GLU A 207 -25.02 -4.67 21.14
CA GLU A 207 -25.15 -5.47 19.91
C GLU A 207 -24.12 -5.04 18.87
N ASN A 208 -23.92 -3.73 18.67
CA ASN A 208 -22.90 -3.22 17.76
C ASN A 208 -21.48 -3.53 18.25
N ALA A 209 -21.20 -3.43 19.55
CA ALA A 209 -19.90 -3.82 20.12
C ALA A 209 -19.60 -5.30 19.87
N GLU A 210 -20.57 -6.19 20.05
CA GLU A 210 -20.46 -7.63 19.79
C GLU A 210 -20.27 -7.92 18.29
N LYS A 211 -21.03 -7.27 17.39
CA LYS A 211 -20.82 -7.36 15.93
C LYS A 211 -19.41 -6.99 15.54
N GLY A 212 -18.82 -6.00 16.22
CA GLY A 212 -17.42 -5.63 16.02
C GLY A 212 -16.45 -6.76 16.40
N LYS A 213 -16.69 -7.46 17.50
CA LYS A 213 -15.92 -8.66 17.88
C LYS A 213 -16.14 -9.81 16.89
N ASP A 214 -17.36 -10.00 16.39
CA ASP A 214 -17.70 -11.03 15.39
C ASP A 214 -16.90 -10.89 14.09
N TYR A 215 -16.45 -9.70 13.75
CA TYR A 215 -15.51 -9.50 12.64
C TYR A 215 -14.23 -10.33 12.83
N SER A 216 -13.68 -10.32 14.05
CA SER A 216 -12.49 -11.11 14.42
C SER A 216 -12.79 -12.61 14.38
N VAL A 217 -13.97 -13.04 14.85
CA VAL A 217 -14.42 -14.44 14.77
C VAL A 217 -14.40 -14.92 13.32
N LYS A 218 -15.04 -14.18 12.41
CA LYS A 218 -15.11 -14.53 10.98
C LYS A 218 -13.73 -14.63 10.32
N LEU A 219 -12.80 -13.74 10.66
CA LEU A 219 -11.42 -13.80 10.15
C LEU A 219 -10.69 -15.05 10.64
N LEU A 220 -10.85 -15.40 11.92
CA LEU A 220 -10.21 -16.54 12.53
C LEU A 220 -10.80 -17.86 12.05
N ASP A 221 -12.12 -17.96 11.88
CA ASP A 221 -12.79 -19.13 11.29
C ASP A 221 -12.28 -19.41 9.87
N LYS A 222 -12.15 -18.35 9.07
CA LYS A 222 -11.56 -18.45 7.74
C LYS A 222 -10.07 -18.87 7.78
N ALA A 223 -9.32 -18.44 8.79
CA ALA A 223 -7.93 -18.87 8.97
C ALA A 223 -7.86 -20.34 9.43
N LEU A 224 -8.77 -20.75 10.31
CA LEU A 224 -8.89 -22.12 10.82
C LEU A 224 -9.24 -23.12 9.68
N SER A 225 -10.25 -22.80 8.87
CA SER A 225 -10.64 -23.62 7.71
C SER A 225 -9.49 -23.80 6.69
N ARG A 226 -8.56 -22.86 6.65
CA ARG A 226 -7.34 -22.89 5.81
C ARG A 226 -6.12 -23.49 6.52
N LYS A 227 -6.28 -24.03 7.74
CA LYS A 227 -5.19 -24.58 8.57
C LYS A 227 -4.05 -23.59 8.84
N LYS A 228 -4.39 -22.28 8.95
CA LYS A 228 -3.43 -21.19 9.22
C LYS A 228 -3.35 -20.81 10.70
N THR A 229 -4.26 -21.31 11.52
CA THR A 229 -4.32 -21.13 12.98
C THR A 229 -4.88 -22.38 13.64
N THR A 230 -4.91 -22.42 14.97
CA THR A 230 -5.53 -23.49 15.80
C THR A 230 -6.67 -22.91 16.61
N GLU A 231 -7.60 -23.76 17.11
CA GLU A 231 -8.71 -23.32 17.97
C GLU A 231 -8.20 -22.62 19.23
N GLU A 232 -7.19 -23.18 19.89
CA GLU A 232 -6.55 -22.59 21.07
C GLU A 232 -6.06 -21.14 20.80
N LYS A 233 -5.38 -20.91 19.67
CA LYS A 233 -4.92 -19.58 19.28
C LYS A 233 -6.06 -18.63 18.95
N LYS A 234 -7.15 -19.13 18.39
CA LYS A 234 -8.37 -18.37 18.13
C LYS A 234 -9.00 -17.92 19.45
N GLU A 235 -9.25 -18.85 20.37
CA GLU A 235 -9.82 -18.54 21.69
C GLU A 235 -8.97 -17.55 22.46
N LYS A 236 -7.65 -17.76 22.50
CA LYS A 236 -6.70 -16.85 23.14
C LYS A 236 -6.76 -15.43 22.56
N LEU A 237 -6.89 -15.27 21.23
CA LEU A 237 -7.02 -13.94 20.63
C LEU A 237 -8.37 -13.31 20.98
N LEU A 238 -9.46 -14.06 20.89
CA LEU A 238 -10.81 -13.56 21.16
C LEU A 238 -11.01 -13.18 22.63
N SER A 239 -10.30 -13.83 23.57
CA SER A 239 -10.35 -13.49 25.00
C SER A 239 -9.72 -12.11 25.30
N LEU A 240 -8.89 -11.59 24.40
CA LEU A 240 -8.30 -10.25 24.54
C LEU A 240 -9.25 -9.13 24.10
N ILE A 241 -10.39 -9.43 23.45
CA ILE A 241 -11.33 -8.41 22.98
C ILE A 241 -12.59 -8.44 23.86
N THR A 242 -12.82 -7.37 24.61
CA THR A 242 -14.00 -7.17 25.45
C THR A 242 -14.94 -6.15 24.78
N PRO A 243 -16.04 -6.62 24.15
CA PRO A 243 -17.07 -5.71 23.60
C PRO A 243 -17.95 -5.18 24.74
N THR A 244 -18.18 -3.86 24.78
CA THR A 244 -18.94 -3.22 25.87
C THR A 244 -19.48 -1.85 25.47
N THR A 245 -20.40 -1.33 26.30
CA THR A 245 -20.84 0.07 26.28
C THR A 245 -20.26 0.87 27.46
N ASP A 246 -19.60 0.20 28.39
CA ASP A 246 -19.12 0.78 29.65
C ASP A 246 -17.73 1.38 29.50
N TYR A 247 -17.66 2.72 29.55
CA TYR A 247 -16.40 3.46 29.52
C TYR A 247 -15.51 3.24 30.76
N ALA A 248 -16.07 2.81 31.91
CA ALA A 248 -15.28 2.53 33.10
C ALA A 248 -14.23 1.43 32.86
N LEU A 249 -14.47 0.52 31.92
CA LEU A 249 -13.52 -0.52 31.53
C LEU A 249 -12.26 0.03 30.83
N LEU A 250 -12.26 1.31 30.42
CA LEU A 250 -11.05 1.97 29.87
C LEU A 250 -10.00 2.26 30.93
N LYS A 251 -10.33 2.14 32.22
CA LYS A 251 -9.36 2.33 33.30
C LYS A 251 -8.13 1.44 33.09
N GLY A 252 -6.95 2.08 33.12
CA GLY A 252 -5.67 1.42 32.85
C GLY A 252 -5.35 1.21 31.37
N ALA A 253 -6.12 1.78 30.44
CA ALA A 253 -5.75 1.82 29.03
C ALA A 253 -4.56 2.77 28.81
N ASP A 254 -3.58 2.28 28.05
CA ASP A 254 -2.37 3.01 27.67
C ASP A 254 -2.63 3.98 26.53
N LEU A 255 -3.57 3.61 25.65
CA LEU A 255 -3.90 4.35 24.43
C LEU A 255 -5.37 4.13 24.08
N ILE A 256 -6.01 5.17 23.56
CA ILE A 256 -7.34 5.12 22.96
C ILE A 256 -7.19 5.28 21.44
N VAL A 257 -7.97 4.54 20.67
CA VAL A 257 -8.16 4.77 19.24
C VAL A 257 -9.64 5.04 18.96
N GLU A 258 -9.94 6.28 18.62
CA GLU A 258 -11.28 6.70 18.25
C GLU A 258 -11.53 6.42 16.77
N ALA A 259 -12.58 5.68 16.46
CA ALA A 259 -13.00 5.26 15.12
C ALA A 259 -14.55 5.36 14.95
N VAL A 260 -15.17 6.37 15.56
CA VAL A 260 -16.61 6.67 15.43
C VAL A 260 -16.90 7.41 14.13
N PHE A 261 -18.17 7.77 13.89
CA PHE A 261 -18.56 8.52 12.70
C PHE A 261 -17.79 9.82 12.54
N GLU A 262 -17.56 10.23 11.28
CA GLU A 262 -16.82 11.44 10.91
C GLU A 262 -17.67 12.70 11.14
N ASN A 263 -17.91 12.99 12.43
CA ASN A 263 -18.69 14.14 12.91
C ASN A 263 -17.99 14.73 14.15
N ARG A 264 -17.78 16.05 14.15
CA ARG A 264 -17.00 16.74 15.19
C ARG A 264 -17.64 16.68 16.56
N GLU A 265 -18.98 16.79 16.66
CA GLU A 265 -19.72 16.75 17.90
C GLU A 265 -19.66 15.37 18.54
N ILE A 266 -19.88 14.32 17.76
CA ILE A 266 -19.78 12.92 18.22
C ILE A 266 -18.36 12.62 18.72
N LYS A 267 -17.33 13.04 17.95
CA LYS A 267 -15.93 12.85 18.33
C LYS A 267 -15.60 13.60 19.63
N ALA A 268 -16.09 14.82 19.82
CA ALA A 268 -15.92 15.60 21.05
C ALA A 268 -16.55 14.90 22.27
N GLU A 269 -17.77 14.39 22.11
CA GLU A 269 -18.50 13.68 23.17
C GLU A 269 -17.74 12.42 23.63
N VAL A 270 -17.35 11.55 22.67
CA VAL A 270 -16.64 10.30 23.02
C VAL A 270 -15.23 10.56 23.55
N THR A 271 -14.56 11.63 23.12
CA THR A 271 -13.27 12.07 23.65
C THR A 271 -13.40 12.42 25.13
N ALA A 272 -14.35 13.28 25.48
CA ALA A 272 -14.58 13.68 26.88
C ALA A 272 -14.93 12.48 27.77
N LYS A 273 -15.79 11.57 27.30
CA LYS A 273 -16.17 10.35 28.05
C LYS A 273 -14.96 9.44 28.31
N ALA A 274 -14.11 9.23 27.31
CA ALA A 274 -12.96 8.36 27.43
C ALA A 274 -11.87 8.98 28.29
N GLU A 275 -11.57 10.28 28.13
CA GLU A 275 -10.55 10.98 28.90
C GLU A 275 -10.87 11.03 30.42
N ALA A 276 -12.14 10.99 30.78
CA ALA A 276 -12.57 10.89 32.18
C ALA A 276 -12.19 9.55 32.85
N GLN A 277 -11.88 8.50 32.08
CA GLN A 277 -11.62 7.16 32.58
C GLN A 277 -10.14 6.74 32.49
N ILE A 278 -9.34 7.38 31.64
CA ILE A 278 -7.95 7.01 31.39
C ILE A 278 -6.97 7.85 32.21
N ALA A 279 -5.75 7.35 32.38
CA ALA A 279 -4.68 8.07 33.08
C ALA A 279 -4.26 9.34 32.32
N GLU A 280 -3.71 10.33 33.04
CA GLU A 280 -3.31 11.62 32.45
C GLU A 280 -2.25 11.49 31.33
N ASN A 281 -1.39 10.49 31.42
CA ASN A 281 -0.31 10.23 30.46
C ASN A 281 -0.70 9.24 29.34
N ALA A 282 -1.96 8.80 29.29
CA ALA A 282 -2.45 7.95 28.20
C ALA A 282 -2.56 8.75 26.90
N VAL A 283 -2.31 8.07 25.79
CA VAL A 283 -2.42 8.66 24.43
C VAL A 283 -3.87 8.59 23.97
N PHE A 284 -4.36 9.66 23.33
CA PHE A 284 -5.64 9.66 22.64
C PHE A 284 -5.42 9.83 21.14
N GLY A 285 -5.72 8.78 20.36
CA GLY A 285 -5.59 8.74 18.91
C GLY A 285 -6.93 8.81 18.19
N SER A 286 -7.05 9.62 17.14
CA SER A 286 -8.21 9.62 16.25
C SER A 286 -7.88 8.96 14.91
N ASN A 287 -8.75 8.05 14.45
CA ASN A 287 -8.65 7.40 13.14
C ASN A 287 -9.38 8.21 12.04
N THR A 288 -9.62 9.49 12.24
CA THR A 288 -10.19 10.35 11.19
C THR A 288 -9.34 10.26 9.91
N SER A 289 -9.99 10.37 8.75
CA SER A 289 -9.32 10.41 7.45
C SER A 289 -9.18 11.82 6.85
N THR A 290 -9.97 12.78 7.36
CA THR A 290 -10.10 14.10 6.72
C THR A 290 -10.16 15.28 7.69
N LEU A 291 -10.62 15.07 8.93
CA LEU A 291 -10.76 16.15 9.89
C LEU A 291 -9.39 16.51 10.50
N PRO A 292 -8.97 17.80 10.46
CA PRO A 292 -7.71 18.23 11.06
C PRO A 292 -7.60 17.83 12.52
N ILE A 293 -6.48 17.21 12.88
CA ILE A 293 -6.20 16.71 14.22
C ILE A 293 -6.14 17.85 15.24
N SER A 294 -5.54 18.99 14.88
CA SER A 294 -5.47 20.19 15.72
C SER A 294 -6.86 20.71 16.09
N GLY A 295 -7.81 20.63 15.14
CA GLY A 295 -9.20 21.02 15.40
C GLY A 295 -9.93 20.04 16.33
N LEU A 296 -9.68 18.74 16.22
CA LEU A 296 -10.26 17.74 17.12
C LEU A 296 -9.65 17.83 18.54
N ALA A 297 -8.34 18.08 18.63
CA ALA A 297 -7.63 18.23 19.89
C ALA A 297 -8.10 19.40 20.76
N GLN A 298 -8.82 20.38 20.19
CA GLN A 298 -9.43 21.48 20.97
C GLN A 298 -10.49 21.00 21.97
N ASN A 299 -11.12 19.85 21.70
CA ASN A 299 -12.10 19.23 22.58
C ASN A 299 -11.47 18.26 23.59
N SER A 300 -10.16 18.04 23.52
CA SER A 300 -9.41 17.23 24.49
C SER A 300 -8.96 18.08 25.66
N SER A 301 -9.07 17.53 26.88
CA SER A 301 -8.49 18.11 28.08
C SER A 301 -6.95 18.02 28.11
N ARG A 302 -6.38 17.20 27.20
CA ARG A 302 -4.95 16.86 27.13
C ARG A 302 -4.42 16.93 25.70
N PRO A 303 -4.46 18.10 25.04
CA PRO A 303 -4.13 18.22 23.61
C PRO A 303 -2.69 17.80 23.27
N ASN A 304 -1.77 17.78 24.24
CA ASN A 304 -0.40 17.29 24.05
C ASN A 304 -0.34 15.76 23.86
N ASN A 305 -1.34 15.04 24.37
CA ASN A 305 -1.46 13.58 24.27
C ASN A 305 -2.41 13.17 23.15
N PHE A 306 -2.92 14.12 22.37
CA PHE A 306 -3.81 13.89 21.25
C PHE A 306 -3.03 13.78 19.94
N ILE A 307 -3.33 12.75 19.10
CA ILE A 307 -2.60 12.45 17.88
C ILE A 307 -3.53 11.81 16.83
N GLY A 308 -3.22 11.94 15.55
CA GLY A 308 -3.89 11.17 14.50
C GLY A 308 -3.26 9.79 14.34
N ILE A 309 -4.08 8.75 14.21
CA ILE A 309 -3.65 7.37 13.92
C ILE A 309 -4.53 6.82 12.81
N HIS A 310 -4.24 7.20 11.58
CA HIS A 310 -5.06 6.89 10.42
C HIS A 310 -4.70 5.50 9.86
N TYR A 311 -5.66 4.59 9.95
CA TYR A 311 -5.60 3.25 9.38
C TYR A 311 -6.31 3.19 8.03
N PHE A 312 -5.96 2.18 7.24
CA PHE A 312 -6.54 1.96 5.91
C PHE A 312 -7.37 0.69 5.88
N SER A 313 -8.48 0.71 5.14
CA SER A 313 -9.38 -0.43 5.01
C SER A 313 -8.97 -1.38 3.87
N PRO A 314 -9.02 -2.72 4.09
CA PRO A 314 -9.27 -3.44 5.33
C PRO A 314 -8.04 -3.44 6.25
N VAL A 315 -8.24 -3.14 7.54
CA VAL A 315 -7.13 -2.90 8.48
C VAL A 315 -6.17 -4.08 8.57
N GLU A 316 -6.67 -5.32 8.57
CA GLU A 316 -5.82 -6.52 8.69
C GLU A 316 -4.95 -6.80 7.46
N LYS A 317 -5.23 -6.14 6.32
CA LYS A 317 -4.49 -6.33 5.07
C LYS A 317 -3.58 -5.16 4.75
N MET A 318 -3.96 -3.95 5.14
CA MET A 318 -3.21 -2.74 4.84
C MET A 318 -2.03 -2.59 5.80
N PRO A 319 -0.79 -2.53 5.29
CA PRO A 319 0.39 -2.51 6.13
C PRO A 319 0.72 -1.14 6.73
N LEU A 320 0.18 -0.05 6.17
CA LEU A 320 0.48 1.32 6.56
C LEU A 320 -0.37 1.79 7.73
N VAL A 321 0.23 2.62 8.57
CA VAL A 321 -0.46 3.56 9.47
C VAL A 321 0.15 4.94 9.27
N GLU A 322 -0.68 5.94 8.98
CA GLU A 322 -0.29 7.34 8.91
C GLU A 322 -0.49 7.97 10.29
N ILE A 323 0.60 8.45 10.90
CA ILE A 323 0.59 9.12 12.19
C ILE A 323 0.63 10.62 11.93
N ILE A 324 -0.37 11.35 12.43
CA ILE A 324 -0.55 12.76 12.17
C ILE A 324 -0.26 13.58 13.42
N MET A 325 0.75 14.43 13.35
CA MET A 325 1.12 15.37 14.39
C MET A 325 0.19 16.58 14.37
N GLY A 326 -0.68 16.71 15.36
CA GLY A 326 -1.40 17.95 15.60
C GLY A 326 -0.46 19.04 16.13
N GLU A 327 -0.90 20.30 16.09
CA GLU A 327 -0.10 21.46 16.48
C GLU A 327 0.45 21.37 17.91
N LYS A 328 -0.30 20.78 18.85
CA LYS A 328 0.09 20.61 20.26
C LYS A 328 0.59 19.20 20.60
N THR A 329 0.58 18.26 19.67
CA THR A 329 1.00 16.87 19.91
C THR A 329 2.46 16.82 20.35
N SER A 330 2.73 16.18 21.50
CA SER A 330 4.09 16.07 22.04
C SER A 330 4.92 14.99 21.34
N GLN A 331 6.26 15.13 21.39
CA GLN A 331 7.18 14.11 20.86
C GLN A 331 7.10 12.81 21.68
N GLU A 332 6.77 12.87 22.95
CA GLU A 332 6.51 11.69 23.79
C GLU A 332 5.29 10.91 23.28
N THR A 333 4.21 11.62 22.94
CA THR A 333 3.00 11.03 22.35
C THR A 333 3.30 10.35 21.03
N LEU A 334 4.12 10.97 20.17
CA LEU A 334 4.61 10.36 18.95
C LEU A 334 5.39 9.07 19.23
N ALA A 335 6.34 9.10 20.19
CA ALA A 335 7.16 7.93 20.53
C ALA A 335 6.29 6.75 20.99
N LYS A 336 5.33 6.98 21.91
CA LYS A 336 4.39 5.97 22.41
C LYS A 336 3.51 5.40 21.29
N THR A 337 3.00 6.27 20.41
CA THR A 337 2.17 5.87 19.26
C THR A 337 2.97 5.01 18.27
N MET A 338 4.22 5.38 17.99
CA MET A 338 5.08 4.58 17.11
C MET A 338 5.40 3.21 17.71
N ASP A 339 5.65 3.12 19.01
CA ASP A 339 5.87 1.83 19.70
C ASP A 339 4.65 0.92 19.56
N TYR A 340 3.45 1.47 19.71
CA TYR A 340 2.20 0.73 19.45
C TYR A 340 2.09 0.26 18.01
N VAL A 341 2.27 1.14 17.04
CA VAL A 341 2.16 0.82 15.59
C VAL A 341 3.17 -0.27 15.18
N GLN A 342 4.39 -0.21 15.71
CA GLN A 342 5.40 -1.25 15.51
C GLN A 342 4.99 -2.58 16.15
N LYS A 343 4.42 -2.56 17.37
CA LYS A 343 3.96 -3.76 18.09
C LYS A 343 2.88 -4.50 17.32
N ILE A 344 1.97 -3.80 16.67
CA ILE A 344 0.95 -4.39 15.78
C ILE A 344 1.47 -4.73 14.37
N LYS A 345 2.79 -4.60 14.14
CA LYS A 345 3.50 -4.93 12.90
C LYS A 345 3.02 -4.17 11.67
N LYS A 346 2.72 -2.89 11.84
CA LYS A 346 2.43 -1.97 10.75
C LYS A 346 3.59 -1.02 10.52
N THR A 347 3.72 -0.55 9.27
CA THR A 347 4.72 0.44 8.89
C THR A 347 4.19 1.83 9.19
N PRO A 348 4.80 2.61 10.11
CA PRO A 348 4.41 3.97 10.37
C PRO A 348 5.02 4.94 9.35
N ILE A 349 4.25 5.94 8.95
CA ILE A 349 4.76 7.22 8.43
C ILE A 349 4.32 8.34 9.36
N VAL A 350 5.09 9.42 9.41
CA VAL A 350 4.78 10.57 10.28
C VAL A 350 4.60 11.81 9.42
N VAL A 351 3.44 12.44 9.54
CA VAL A 351 3.07 13.64 8.79
C VAL A 351 2.56 14.74 9.74
N ASN A 352 2.62 15.99 9.31
CA ASN A 352 1.99 17.09 10.02
C ASN A 352 0.51 17.23 9.62
N ASP A 353 -0.26 17.86 10.48
CA ASP A 353 -1.69 18.05 10.31
C ASP A 353 -2.03 18.94 9.11
N SER A 354 -2.96 18.48 8.31
CA SER A 354 -3.57 19.23 7.20
C SER A 354 -4.90 18.60 6.81
N ARG A 355 -5.70 19.24 5.95
CA ARG A 355 -6.93 18.64 5.41
C ARG A 355 -6.59 17.43 4.53
N GLY A 356 -7.13 16.26 4.88
CA GLY A 356 -6.87 15.00 4.17
C GLY A 356 -5.45 14.49 4.36
N PHE A 357 -4.68 15.09 5.25
CA PHE A 357 -3.31 14.74 5.59
C PHE A 357 -2.43 14.59 4.34
N TYR A 358 -1.59 13.57 4.26
CA TYR A 358 -0.85 13.26 3.06
C TYR A 358 -1.60 12.25 2.18
N THR A 359 -1.98 11.11 2.77
CA THR A 359 -2.44 9.96 1.98
C THR A 359 -3.77 10.20 1.29
N SER A 360 -4.79 10.71 2.00
CA SER A 360 -6.11 10.98 1.41
C SER A 360 -6.05 12.12 0.39
N ARG A 361 -5.22 13.14 0.64
CA ARG A 361 -5.03 14.28 -0.25
C ARG A 361 -4.46 13.83 -1.61
N VAL A 362 -3.35 13.08 -1.60
CA VAL A 362 -2.72 12.64 -2.85
C VAL A 362 -3.51 11.53 -3.54
N PHE A 363 -4.07 10.58 -2.79
CA PHE A 363 -4.98 9.56 -3.32
C PHE A 363 -6.15 10.17 -4.10
N GLY A 364 -6.74 11.26 -3.57
CA GLY A 364 -7.83 11.98 -4.21
C GLY A 364 -7.48 12.50 -5.60
N THR A 365 -6.21 12.84 -5.85
CA THR A 365 -5.77 13.32 -7.17
C THR A 365 -5.80 12.22 -8.23
N TYR A 366 -5.49 10.97 -7.89
CA TYR A 366 -5.54 9.85 -8.84
C TYR A 366 -6.97 9.55 -9.30
N THR A 367 -7.90 9.43 -8.34
CA THR A 367 -9.32 9.18 -8.67
C THR A 367 -9.95 10.40 -9.33
N GLY A 368 -9.66 11.60 -8.83
CA GLY A 368 -10.14 12.86 -9.38
C GLY A 368 -9.69 13.10 -10.82
N GLU A 369 -8.44 12.77 -11.17
CA GLU A 369 -7.93 12.88 -12.53
C GLU A 369 -8.64 11.91 -13.47
N GLY A 370 -8.97 10.69 -13.02
CA GLY A 370 -9.78 9.76 -13.79
C GLY A 370 -11.18 10.29 -14.12
N VAL A 371 -11.81 10.97 -13.15
CA VAL A 371 -13.12 11.62 -13.36
C VAL A 371 -12.99 12.88 -14.23
N ALA A 372 -11.90 13.65 -14.07
CA ALA A 372 -11.63 14.81 -14.93
C ALA A 372 -11.44 14.41 -16.40
N MET A 373 -10.70 13.32 -16.66
CA MET A 373 -10.55 12.75 -18.00
C MET A 373 -11.92 12.35 -18.59
N LEU A 374 -12.82 11.79 -17.78
CA LEU A 374 -14.17 11.48 -18.22
C LEU A 374 -14.94 12.75 -18.64
N ALA A 375 -14.87 13.82 -17.82
CA ALA A 375 -15.47 15.11 -18.13
C ALA A 375 -14.89 15.75 -19.41
N GLU A 376 -13.65 15.45 -19.75
CA GLU A 376 -12.96 15.90 -20.97
C GLU A 376 -13.34 15.07 -22.22
N GLY A 377 -14.22 14.07 -22.09
CA GLY A 377 -14.70 13.22 -23.18
C GLY A 377 -13.77 12.06 -23.52
N ILE A 378 -12.86 11.68 -22.62
CA ILE A 378 -12.02 10.49 -22.81
C ILE A 378 -12.85 9.24 -22.52
N LYS A 379 -12.75 8.22 -23.40
CA LYS A 379 -13.50 6.98 -23.26
C LYS A 379 -13.25 6.29 -21.92
N PRO A 380 -14.29 5.92 -21.15
CA PRO A 380 -14.14 5.31 -19.83
C PRO A 380 -13.21 4.08 -19.82
N ALA A 381 -13.31 3.23 -20.84
CA ALA A 381 -12.46 2.05 -20.95
C ALA A 381 -10.96 2.40 -21.15
N LEU A 382 -10.67 3.49 -21.87
CA LEU A 382 -9.30 3.98 -22.08
C LEU A 382 -8.72 4.53 -20.77
N ILE A 383 -9.50 5.32 -20.00
CA ILE A 383 -9.14 5.82 -18.68
C ILE A 383 -8.78 4.66 -17.74
N GLU A 384 -9.66 3.66 -17.65
CA GLU A 384 -9.48 2.51 -16.79
C GLU A 384 -8.24 1.67 -17.17
N ASN A 385 -8.01 1.47 -18.47
CA ASN A 385 -6.84 0.73 -18.94
C ASN A 385 -5.55 1.54 -18.71
N ALA A 386 -5.54 2.84 -19.01
CA ALA A 386 -4.38 3.69 -18.75
C ALA A 386 -4.00 3.69 -17.26
N GLY A 387 -4.98 3.83 -16.36
CA GLY A 387 -4.75 3.73 -14.92
C GLY A 387 -4.10 2.41 -14.50
N LYS A 388 -4.60 1.26 -14.99
CA LYS A 388 -3.97 -0.05 -14.73
C LYS A 388 -2.57 -0.17 -15.32
N MET A 389 -2.35 0.38 -16.51
CA MET A 389 -1.05 0.32 -17.20
C MET A 389 0.04 1.14 -16.49
N THR A 390 -0.31 2.11 -15.63
CA THR A 390 0.66 2.73 -14.72
C THR A 390 1.21 1.77 -13.67
N GLY A 391 0.55 0.62 -13.45
CA GLY A 391 0.90 -0.35 -12.42
C GLY A 391 0.12 -0.18 -11.11
N MET A 392 -0.88 0.70 -11.08
CA MET A 392 -1.79 0.84 -9.94
C MET A 392 -2.65 -0.43 -9.77
N PRO A 393 -2.91 -0.87 -8.53
CA PRO A 393 -3.66 -2.11 -8.26
C PRO A 393 -5.11 -2.05 -8.71
N MET A 394 -5.68 -0.85 -8.76
CA MET A 394 -7.04 -0.59 -9.24
C MET A 394 -7.06 0.58 -10.21
N ALA A 395 -7.92 0.48 -11.21
CA ALA A 395 -8.19 1.55 -12.14
C ALA A 395 -8.97 2.70 -11.45
N PRO A 396 -8.85 3.96 -11.91
CA PRO A 396 -9.29 5.14 -11.16
C PRO A 396 -10.80 5.19 -10.90
N LEU A 397 -11.64 4.92 -11.90
CA LEU A 397 -13.10 4.95 -11.74
C LEU A 397 -13.58 3.78 -10.87
N ALA A 398 -12.99 2.59 -11.06
CA ALA A 398 -13.26 1.43 -10.21
C ALA A 398 -12.84 1.65 -8.75
N LEU A 399 -11.78 2.42 -8.54
CA LEU A 399 -11.28 2.77 -7.20
C LEU A 399 -12.18 3.82 -6.54
N ALA A 400 -12.62 4.83 -7.29
CA ALA A 400 -13.60 5.80 -6.82
C ALA A 400 -14.90 5.12 -6.34
N ASP A 401 -15.43 4.16 -7.09
CA ASP A 401 -16.58 3.35 -6.69
C ASP A 401 -16.34 2.53 -5.42
N ALA A 402 -15.12 2.02 -5.24
CA ALA A 402 -14.76 1.20 -4.08
C ALA A 402 -14.66 2.01 -2.78
N VAL A 403 -14.29 3.27 -2.87
CA VAL A 403 -14.20 4.20 -1.73
C VAL A 403 -15.56 4.80 -1.36
N ALA A 404 -16.53 4.79 -2.26
CA ALA A 404 -17.87 5.37 -2.21
C ALA A 404 -17.91 6.84 -2.67
N LEU A 405 -18.64 7.06 -3.76
CA LEU A 405 -18.73 8.37 -4.42
C LEU A 405 -19.45 9.40 -3.54
N ASP A 406 -20.45 9.00 -2.76
CA ASP A 406 -21.15 9.88 -1.83
C ASP A 406 -20.24 10.39 -0.70
N LEU A 407 -19.28 9.60 -0.27
CA LEU A 407 -18.29 10.04 0.71
C LEU A 407 -17.34 11.09 0.10
N ALA A 408 -16.79 10.81 -1.07
CA ALA A 408 -15.93 11.74 -1.80
C ALA A 408 -16.65 13.05 -2.09
N TRP A 409 -17.93 12.99 -2.50
CA TRP A 409 -18.77 14.15 -2.75
C TRP A 409 -19.05 14.99 -1.50
N LYS A 410 -19.36 14.34 -0.37
CA LYS A 410 -19.52 15.02 0.93
C LYS A 410 -18.25 15.74 1.36
N VAL A 411 -17.09 15.12 1.20
CA VAL A 411 -15.80 15.76 1.51
C VAL A 411 -15.58 16.96 0.59
N THR A 412 -15.82 16.83 -0.70
CA THR A 412 -15.66 17.92 -1.68
C THR A 412 -16.60 19.09 -1.37
N THR A 413 -17.87 18.83 -1.11
CA THR A 413 -18.87 19.88 -0.81
C THR A 413 -18.59 20.53 0.56
N GLN A 414 -18.13 19.79 1.55
CA GLN A 414 -17.70 20.37 2.83
C GLN A 414 -16.47 21.25 2.65
N THR A 415 -15.48 20.79 1.89
CA THR A 415 -14.28 21.58 1.59
C THR A 415 -14.63 22.89 0.90
N LYS A 416 -15.58 22.86 -0.06
CA LYS A 416 -16.09 24.07 -0.73
C LYS A 416 -16.67 25.06 0.28
N LYS A 417 -17.57 24.60 1.18
CA LYS A 417 -18.15 25.44 2.25
C LYS A 417 -17.09 26.05 3.16
N ASP A 418 -16.07 25.27 3.49
CA ASP A 418 -14.97 25.73 4.35
C ASP A 418 -14.14 26.82 3.65
N PHE A 419 -13.86 26.69 2.34
CA PHE A 419 -13.18 27.73 1.55
C PHE A 419 -14.01 29.01 1.50
N GLU A 420 -15.32 28.90 1.25
CA GLU A 420 -16.25 30.03 1.25
C GLU A 420 -16.26 30.74 2.62
N ALA A 421 -16.27 29.96 3.73
CA ALA A 421 -16.22 30.50 5.07
C ALA A 421 -14.86 31.20 5.40
N GLU A 422 -13.78 30.77 4.77
CA GLU A 422 -12.45 31.39 4.86
C GLU A 422 -12.28 32.58 3.90
N GLY A 423 -13.30 32.90 3.08
CA GLY A 423 -13.22 33.97 2.07
C GLY A 423 -12.28 33.64 0.90
N LYS A 424 -12.09 32.34 0.62
CA LYS A 424 -11.25 31.84 -0.47
C LYS A 424 -12.09 31.24 -1.58
N ASP A 425 -11.65 31.36 -2.83
CA ASP A 425 -12.25 30.66 -3.95
C ASP A 425 -11.95 29.17 -3.92
N PHE A 426 -12.99 28.35 -4.08
CA PHE A 426 -12.83 26.91 -4.22
C PHE A 426 -12.49 26.58 -5.68
N PRO A 427 -11.39 25.85 -5.95
CA PRO A 427 -11.01 25.49 -7.31
C PRO A 427 -11.99 24.44 -7.87
N ILE A 428 -12.90 24.89 -8.74
CA ILE A 428 -13.83 24.00 -9.44
C ILE A 428 -13.06 23.28 -10.55
N THR A 429 -12.85 21.98 -10.37
CA THR A 429 -12.24 21.09 -11.36
C THR A 429 -13.30 20.47 -12.27
N PRO A 430 -12.94 19.94 -13.47
CA PRO A 430 -13.87 19.21 -14.34
C PRO A 430 -14.58 18.04 -13.65
N MET A 431 -13.95 17.47 -12.61
CA MET A 431 -14.54 16.41 -11.79
C MET A 431 -15.86 16.83 -11.11
N TYR A 432 -16.01 18.10 -10.75
CA TYR A 432 -17.12 18.56 -9.89
C TYR A 432 -18.48 18.28 -10.53
N SER A 433 -18.68 18.64 -11.79
CA SER A 433 -19.95 18.43 -12.51
C SER A 433 -20.32 16.96 -12.66
N ILE A 434 -19.33 16.10 -12.86
CA ILE A 434 -19.55 14.65 -12.96
C ILE A 434 -19.98 14.07 -11.61
N MET A 435 -19.32 14.48 -10.53
CA MET A 435 -19.66 13.99 -9.19
C MET A 435 -21.05 14.48 -8.74
N GLU A 436 -21.42 15.72 -9.04
CA GLU A 436 -22.76 16.24 -8.80
C GLU A 436 -23.82 15.43 -9.57
N GLU A 437 -23.57 15.16 -10.85
CA GLU A 437 -24.49 14.37 -11.67
C GLU A 437 -24.64 12.95 -11.13
N MET A 438 -23.51 12.27 -10.86
CA MET A 438 -23.50 10.88 -10.39
C MET A 438 -24.19 10.73 -9.02
N VAL A 439 -23.85 11.60 -8.07
CA VAL A 439 -24.29 11.45 -6.67
C VAL A 439 -25.67 12.08 -6.44
N ASP A 440 -25.82 13.37 -6.76
CA ASP A 440 -27.03 14.12 -6.38
C ASP A 440 -28.19 13.85 -7.32
N LYS A 441 -27.95 13.69 -8.63
CA LYS A 441 -29.03 13.50 -9.60
C LYS A 441 -29.32 12.04 -9.90
N GLN A 442 -28.28 11.19 -10.02
CA GLN A 442 -28.42 9.77 -10.41
C GLN A 442 -28.45 8.82 -9.20
N GLY A 443 -28.11 9.27 -7.99
CA GLY A 443 -28.08 8.45 -6.78
C GLY A 443 -27.09 7.28 -6.88
N ARG A 444 -26.00 7.46 -7.61
CA ARG A 444 -24.98 6.44 -7.86
C ARG A 444 -23.82 6.63 -6.87
N PHE A 445 -23.74 5.73 -5.88
CA PHE A 445 -22.79 5.85 -4.76
C PHE A 445 -21.58 4.90 -4.86
N GLY A 446 -21.47 4.21 -5.97
CA GLY A 446 -20.42 3.23 -6.18
C GLY A 446 -20.79 1.83 -5.69
N LYS A 447 -19.81 1.08 -5.25
CA LYS A 447 -20.01 -0.29 -4.77
C LYS A 447 -20.97 -0.40 -3.59
N LYS A 448 -21.10 0.66 -2.81
CA LYS A 448 -21.94 0.72 -1.61
C LYS A 448 -23.41 0.41 -1.90
N ASN A 449 -23.96 0.94 -3.01
CA ASN A 449 -25.32 0.66 -3.46
C ASN A 449 -25.37 -0.07 -4.80
N SER A 450 -24.27 -0.72 -5.19
CA SER A 450 -24.12 -1.48 -6.43
C SER A 450 -24.26 -0.66 -7.73
N LYS A 451 -24.20 0.65 -7.65
CA LYS A 451 -24.35 1.61 -8.76
C LYS A 451 -23.32 2.73 -8.62
N GLY A 452 -22.35 2.78 -9.52
CA GLY A 452 -21.30 3.80 -9.57
C GLY A 452 -20.91 4.10 -11.01
N PHE A 453 -19.65 4.35 -11.29
CA PHE A 453 -19.10 4.32 -12.65
C PHE A 453 -19.22 2.92 -13.25
N TYR A 454 -19.40 1.91 -12.39
CA TYR A 454 -19.69 0.53 -12.75
C TYR A 454 -21.08 0.12 -12.27
N GLU A 455 -21.63 -0.87 -12.97
CA GLU A 455 -22.71 -1.72 -12.49
C GLU A 455 -22.12 -2.95 -11.79
N TYR A 456 -22.74 -3.35 -10.67
CA TYR A 456 -22.33 -4.47 -9.84
C TYR A 456 -23.48 -5.49 -9.73
N PRO A 457 -23.70 -6.32 -10.77
CA PRO A 457 -24.75 -7.33 -10.72
C PRO A 457 -24.46 -8.37 -9.64
N GLU A 458 -25.51 -8.90 -8.99
CA GLU A 458 -25.38 -9.96 -7.98
C GLU A 458 -24.69 -11.20 -8.56
N ASN A 459 -25.06 -11.56 -9.79
CA ASN A 459 -24.48 -12.68 -10.52
C ASN A 459 -23.74 -12.17 -11.75
N GLY A 460 -22.41 -12.11 -11.68
CA GLY A 460 -21.62 -11.71 -12.85
C GLY A 460 -20.41 -10.85 -12.51
N LYS A 461 -19.72 -10.40 -13.55
CA LYS A 461 -18.60 -9.46 -13.42
C LYS A 461 -19.13 -8.06 -13.55
N LYS A 462 -18.58 -7.13 -12.75
CA LYS A 462 -18.85 -5.71 -12.91
C LYS A 462 -18.45 -5.23 -14.30
N TYR A 463 -19.18 -4.28 -14.84
CA TYR A 463 -18.93 -3.62 -16.13
C TYR A 463 -19.17 -2.11 -15.99
N LEU A 464 -18.52 -1.33 -16.86
CA LEU A 464 -18.74 0.13 -16.91
C LEU A 464 -20.20 0.42 -17.19
N TRP A 465 -20.78 1.38 -16.47
CA TRP A 465 -22.16 1.81 -16.69
C TRP A 465 -22.33 2.33 -18.11
N PRO A 466 -23.26 1.78 -18.92
CA PRO A 466 -23.39 2.12 -20.35
C PRO A 466 -23.67 3.61 -20.60
N GLU A 467 -24.42 4.26 -19.70
CA GLU A 467 -24.79 5.66 -19.85
C GLU A 467 -23.64 6.66 -19.55
N LEU A 468 -22.46 6.19 -19.16
CA LEU A 468 -21.30 7.08 -18.98
C LEU A 468 -20.93 7.83 -20.26
N SER A 469 -21.10 7.21 -21.42
CA SER A 469 -20.85 7.85 -22.72
C SER A 469 -21.87 8.95 -23.05
N ASN A 470 -23.06 8.90 -22.42
CA ASN A 470 -24.10 9.94 -22.57
C ASN A 470 -23.89 11.09 -21.59
N LEU A 471 -23.21 10.83 -20.45
CA LEU A 471 -22.91 11.83 -19.42
C LEU A 471 -21.88 12.85 -19.92
N CYS A 472 -20.92 12.39 -20.71
CA CYS A 472 -19.87 13.21 -21.32
C CYS A 472 -19.78 12.83 -22.79
N LYS A 473 -20.01 13.81 -23.67
CA LYS A 473 -19.83 13.58 -25.10
C LYS A 473 -18.39 13.14 -25.36
N GLU A 474 -18.22 11.91 -25.84
CA GLU A 474 -16.89 11.39 -26.17
C GLU A 474 -16.22 12.27 -27.24
N SER A 475 -14.96 12.61 -27.02
CA SER A 475 -14.14 13.31 -28.03
C SER A 475 -13.85 12.35 -29.19
N GLU A 476 -13.88 12.89 -30.41
CA GLU A 476 -13.45 12.13 -31.61
C GLU A 476 -11.93 11.83 -31.54
N ASP A 477 -11.15 12.80 -31.09
CA ASP A 477 -9.71 12.67 -30.87
C ASP A 477 -9.44 12.18 -29.45
N GLN A 478 -9.03 10.91 -29.32
CA GLN A 478 -8.62 10.34 -28.05
C GLN A 478 -7.11 10.50 -27.85
N PRO A 479 -6.64 10.95 -26.66
CA PRO A 479 -5.22 11.05 -26.38
C PRO A 479 -4.52 9.67 -26.43
N ASP A 480 -3.19 9.70 -26.69
CA ASP A 480 -2.36 8.51 -26.57
C ASP A 480 -2.38 7.97 -25.13
N VAL A 481 -2.33 6.67 -24.98
CA VAL A 481 -2.34 6.00 -23.69
C VAL A 481 -1.17 6.40 -22.79
N GLU A 482 0.01 6.67 -23.37
CA GLU A 482 1.18 7.11 -22.62
C GLU A 482 0.99 8.53 -22.04
N GLU A 483 0.25 9.40 -22.73
CA GLU A 483 -0.13 10.71 -22.20
C GLU A 483 -1.08 10.58 -21.00
N LEU A 484 -2.06 9.69 -21.06
CA LEU A 484 -2.97 9.43 -19.94
C LEU A 484 -2.23 8.81 -18.73
N LYS A 485 -1.29 7.90 -18.97
CA LYS A 485 -0.43 7.37 -17.92
C LYS A 485 0.40 8.46 -17.25
N LYS A 486 0.98 9.38 -18.04
CA LYS A 486 1.70 10.54 -17.49
C LYS A 486 0.81 11.37 -16.59
N ARG A 487 -0.41 11.70 -17.01
CA ARG A 487 -1.33 12.49 -16.20
C ARG A 487 -1.54 11.86 -14.82
N PHE A 488 -1.79 10.56 -14.74
CA PHE A 488 -1.96 9.86 -13.46
C PHE A 488 -0.71 9.88 -12.59
N LEU A 489 0.47 9.72 -13.15
CA LEU A 489 1.72 9.72 -12.40
C LEU A 489 2.12 11.11 -11.93
N TYR A 490 2.02 12.10 -12.82
CA TYR A 490 2.42 13.47 -12.54
C TYR A 490 1.54 14.16 -11.53
N ILE A 491 0.20 13.99 -11.61
CA ILE A 491 -0.71 14.63 -10.67
C ILE A 491 -0.44 14.21 -9.22
N GLN A 492 -0.17 12.91 -8.99
CA GLN A 492 0.19 12.39 -7.68
C GLN A 492 1.56 12.90 -7.20
N ALA A 493 2.53 12.95 -8.10
CA ALA A 493 3.89 13.42 -7.78
C ALA A 493 3.92 14.91 -7.46
N ILE A 494 3.22 15.74 -8.23
CA ILE A 494 3.09 17.18 -8.00
C ILE A 494 2.41 17.44 -6.66
N GLU A 495 1.31 16.77 -6.36
CA GLU A 495 0.60 16.96 -5.10
C GLU A 495 1.43 16.50 -3.88
N THR A 496 2.22 15.43 -4.04
CA THR A 496 3.19 15.02 -3.01
C THR A 496 4.27 16.08 -2.79
N ALA A 497 4.78 16.67 -3.86
CA ALA A 497 5.76 17.76 -3.75
C ALA A 497 5.17 19.00 -3.06
N LYS A 498 3.90 19.33 -3.30
CA LYS A 498 3.17 20.38 -2.55
C LYS A 498 3.04 20.04 -1.07
N CYS A 499 2.69 18.77 -0.72
CA CYS A 499 2.68 18.32 0.68
C CYS A 499 4.05 18.48 1.34
N TYR A 500 5.13 18.27 0.62
CA TYR A 500 6.49 18.46 1.11
C TYR A 500 6.84 19.95 1.26
N GLU A 501 6.48 20.79 0.29
CA GLU A 501 6.63 22.25 0.34
C GLU A 501 5.88 22.88 1.51
N GLU A 502 4.65 22.42 1.77
CA GLU A 502 3.77 22.87 2.84
C GLU A 502 4.11 22.28 4.22
N ASN A 503 5.20 21.50 4.31
CA ASN A 503 5.64 20.85 5.53
C ASN A 503 4.61 19.85 6.11
N VAL A 504 3.68 19.35 5.30
CA VAL A 504 2.84 18.18 5.66
C VAL A 504 3.69 16.93 5.72
N LEU A 505 4.60 16.78 4.76
CA LEU A 505 5.66 15.76 4.74
C LEU A 505 6.99 16.39 5.18
N THR A 506 7.70 15.71 6.07
CA THR A 506 9.01 16.17 6.59
C THR A 506 10.15 15.20 6.28
N ASP A 507 9.84 14.07 5.65
CA ASP A 507 10.81 13.03 5.29
C ASP A 507 10.41 12.39 3.95
N VAL A 508 11.35 12.31 3.03
CA VAL A 508 11.14 11.73 1.69
C VAL A 508 10.77 10.23 1.75
N ARG A 509 11.19 9.53 2.82
CA ARG A 509 10.85 8.11 3.04
C ARG A 509 9.37 7.93 3.35
N ASP A 510 8.81 8.84 4.17
CA ASP A 510 7.37 8.84 4.51
C ASP A 510 6.52 9.09 3.26
N ALA A 511 6.97 9.97 2.36
CA ALA A 511 6.31 10.22 1.09
C ALA A 511 6.25 8.95 0.21
N ASP A 512 7.41 8.38 -0.09
CA ASP A 512 7.49 7.26 -1.03
C ASP A 512 6.83 5.99 -0.48
N ILE A 513 7.12 5.63 0.77
CA ILE A 513 6.54 4.43 1.41
C ILE A 513 5.05 4.63 1.69
N GLY A 514 4.65 5.82 2.14
CA GLY A 514 3.25 6.17 2.35
C GLY A 514 2.42 6.00 1.09
N ALA A 515 2.92 6.45 -0.06
CA ALA A 515 2.25 6.30 -1.34
C ALA A 515 2.09 4.82 -1.77
N ILE A 516 3.18 4.05 -1.69
CA ILE A 516 3.18 2.65 -2.13
C ILE A 516 2.28 1.80 -1.23
N LEU A 517 2.36 1.96 0.09
CA LEU A 517 1.63 1.14 1.05
C LEU A 517 0.22 1.65 1.34
N GLY A 518 -0.04 2.95 1.20
CA GLY A 518 -1.32 3.59 1.53
C GLY A 518 -2.37 3.42 0.45
N TRP A 519 -2.06 3.79 -0.78
CA TRP A 519 -3.03 3.69 -1.88
C TRP A 519 -2.53 2.88 -3.08
N GLY A 520 -1.36 2.25 -2.94
CA GLY A 520 -0.85 1.34 -3.96
C GLY A 520 -0.21 2.05 -5.14
N MET A 521 0.40 3.23 -4.96
CA MET A 521 1.21 3.81 -6.02
C MET A 521 2.20 2.78 -6.55
N ALA A 522 2.33 2.72 -7.87
CA ALA A 522 3.05 1.64 -8.53
C ALA A 522 4.49 1.47 -8.02
N PRO A 523 4.88 0.32 -7.47
CA PRO A 523 6.18 0.13 -6.82
C PRO A 523 7.40 0.38 -7.73
N TRP A 524 7.24 0.24 -9.04
CA TRP A 524 8.32 0.49 -10.00
C TRP A 524 8.78 1.95 -10.01
N THR A 525 7.93 2.89 -9.62
CA THR A 525 8.27 4.31 -9.48
C THR A 525 9.20 4.57 -8.30
N GLY A 526 9.18 3.69 -7.29
CA GLY A 526 9.83 3.90 -6.00
C GLY A 526 9.06 4.83 -5.06
N GLY A 527 7.91 5.35 -5.50
CA GLY A 527 7.10 6.37 -4.85
C GLY A 527 7.13 7.69 -5.61
N PRO A 528 6.31 8.69 -5.21
CA PRO A 528 6.13 9.92 -5.98
C PRO A 528 7.37 10.81 -6.07
N LEU A 529 8.15 10.96 -5.00
CA LEU A 529 9.38 11.75 -5.01
C LEU A 529 10.51 11.02 -5.73
N SER A 530 10.61 9.70 -5.55
CA SER A 530 11.50 8.83 -6.33
C SER A 530 11.18 8.86 -7.83
N PHE A 531 9.91 8.99 -8.20
CA PHE A 531 9.49 9.12 -9.60
C PHE A 531 9.98 10.45 -10.21
N ILE A 532 9.88 11.56 -9.47
CA ILE A 532 10.40 12.86 -9.90
C ILE A 532 11.91 12.75 -10.17
N ASP A 533 12.66 12.16 -9.22
CA ASP A 533 14.11 11.98 -9.37
C ASP A 533 14.46 11.06 -10.56
N MET A 534 13.67 10.03 -10.81
CA MET A 534 13.87 9.10 -11.93
C MET A 534 13.66 9.75 -13.29
N VAL A 535 12.66 10.63 -13.42
CA VAL A 535 12.41 11.41 -14.63
C VAL A 535 13.52 12.45 -14.83
N GLY A 536 14.07 12.96 -13.74
CA GLY A 536 14.94 14.12 -13.70
C GLY A 536 14.16 15.41 -13.47
N ILE A 537 14.57 16.18 -12.45
CA ILE A 537 13.78 17.33 -11.97
C ILE A 537 13.47 18.37 -13.07
N LYS A 538 14.42 18.66 -13.96
CA LYS A 538 14.22 19.63 -15.05
C LYS A 538 13.21 19.13 -16.07
N ASP A 539 13.34 17.87 -16.48
CA ASP A 539 12.45 17.23 -17.45
C ASP A 539 11.04 17.06 -16.86
N PHE A 540 10.97 16.72 -15.56
CA PHE A 540 9.70 16.63 -14.85
C PHE A 540 8.96 17.97 -14.83
N VAL A 541 9.63 19.07 -14.46
CA VAL A 541 9.03 20.40 -14.42
C VAL A 541 8.60 20.86 -15.82
N ALA A 542 9.44 20.65 -16.83
CA ALA A 542 9.11 21.02 -18.22
C ALA A 542 7.89 20.26 -18.75
N GLU A 543 7.77 18.98 -18.43
CA GLU A 543 6.62 18.16 -18.85
C GLU A 543 5.36 18.53 -18.06
N ALA A 544 5.48 18.80 -16.76
CA ALA A 544 4.38 19.27 -15.92
C ALA A 544 3.83 20.63 -16.42
N ASP A 545 4.68 21.55 -16.87
CA ASP A 545 4.25 22.83 -17.48
C ASP A 545 3.46 22.59 -18.77
N LYS A 546 3.84 21.63 -19.61
CA LYS A 546 3.05 21.27 -20.81
C LYS A 546 1.68 20.69 -20.43
N LEU A 547 1.66 19.82 -19.41
CA LEU A 547 0.40 19.27 -18.91
C LEU A 547 -0.48 20.36 -18.31
N ALA A 548 0.10 21.35 -17.60
CA ALA A 548 -0.63 22.49 -17.06
C ALA A 548 -1.24 23.37 -18.15
N GLN A 549 -0.49 23.65 -19.23
CA GLN A 549 -0.99 24.39 -20.39
C GLN A 549 -2.16 23.67 -21.08
N LYS A 550 -2.09 22.34 -21.17
CA LYS A 550 -3.11 21.55 -21.89
C LYS A 550 -4.33 21.20 -21.02
N TYR A 551 -4.12 20.90 -19.74
CA TYR A 551 -5.14 20.32 -18.86
C TYR A 551 -5.46 21.16 -17.61
N GLY A 552 -4.82 22.32 -17.46
CA GLY A 552 -5.12 23.28 -16.40
C GLY A 552 -4.19 23.22 -15.18
N GLU A 553 -4.40 24.16 -14.27
CA GLU A 553 -3.51 24.50 -13.16
C GLU A 553 -3.19 23.36 -12.19
N ARG A 554 -4.00 22.29 -12.16
CA ARG A 554 -3.76 21.13 -11.30
C ARG A 554 -2.40 20.44 -11.56
N PHE A 555 -1.84 20.64 -12.76
CA PHE A 555 -0.51 20.15 -13.13
C PHE A 555 0.62 21.16 -12.94
N THR A 556 0.33 22.35 -12.44
CA THR A 556 1.34 23.39 -12.25
C THR A 556 2.37 22.97 -11.18
N PRO A 557 3.68 22.92 -11.53
CA PRO A 557 4.72 22.63 -10.56
C PRO A 557 4.74 23.68 -9.44
N CYS A 558 4.84 23.24 -8.19
CA CYS A 558 4.99 24.12 -7.05
C CYS A 558 6.36 24.83 -7.03
N LYS A 559 6.51 25.84 -6.19
CA LYS A 559 7.74 26.63 -6.10
C LYS A 559 8.96 25.76 -5.76
N LEU A 560 8.81 24.81 -4.85
CA LEU A 560 9.87 23.87 -4.48
C LEU A 560 10.44 23.15 -5.72
N LEU A 561 9.57 22.60 -6.57
CA LEU A 561 10.00 21.89 -7.79
C LEU A 561 10.74 22.80 -8.76
N ARG A 562 10.30 24.06 -8.91
CA ARG A 562 10.96 25.05 -9.75
C ARG A 562 12.33 25.45 -9.21
N ASP A 563 12.44 25.67 -7.90
CA ASP A 563 13.69 26.01 -7.22
C ASP A 563 14.71 24.85 -7.34
N MET A 564 14.25 23.61 -7.13
CA MET A 564 15.07 22.40 -7.30
C MET A 564 15.52 22.23 -8.77
N ALA A 565 14.64 22.47 -9.74
CA ALA A 565 14.98 22.39 -11.15
C ALA A 565 16.05 23.43 -11.55
N ALA A 566 15.95 24.66 -11.04
CA ALA A 566 16.94 25.70 -11.26
C ALA A 566 18.33 25.32 -10.74
N LYS A 567 18.39 24.62 -9.59
CA LYS A 567 19.63 24.17 -8.94
C LYS A 567 20.07 22.77 -9.37
N ASN A 568 19.25 22.05 -10.15
CA ASN A 568 19.45 20.66 -10.52
C ASN A 568 19.59 19.72 -9.29
N GLU A 569 18.74 19.94 -8.30
CA GLU A 569 18.68 19.13 -7.07
C GLU A 569 17.77 17.92 -7.24
N SER A 570 17.87 16.93 -6.33
CA SER A 570 17.01 15.77 -6.25
C SER A 570 16.51 15.58 -4.81
N PHE A 571 15.37 14.93 -4.63
CA PHE A 571 14.82 14.59 -3.30
C PHE A 571 15.69 13.57 -2.58
N HIS A 572 16.18 12.57 -3.31
CA HIS A 572 17.10 11.57 -2.80
C HIS A 572 18.52 11.91 -3.26
N LYS A 573 19.31 12.55 -2.40
CA LYS A 573 20.70 12.89 -2.70
C LYS A 573 21.52 11.63 -3.00
N SER A 574 22.14 11.61 -4.18
CA SER A 574 23.12 10.59 -4.54
C SER A 574 24.31 10.70 -3.57
N GLY A 575 24.43 9.77 -2.62
CA GLY A 575 25.66 9.65 -1.82
C GLY A 575 25.58 9.95 -0.32
N ASN A 576 24.43 10.20 0.30
CA ASN A 576 24.36 10.29 1.77
C ASN A 576 23.70 9.04 2.41
N SER A 577 24.33 7.88 2.23
CA SER A 577 24.11 6.69 3.08
C SER A 577 24.82 6.75 4.44
N SER A 578 25.35 7.91 4.85
CA SER A 578 26.18 8.05 6.05
C SER A 578 25.49 8.71 7.26
N GLN A 579 24.14 8.79 7.28
CA GLN A 579 23.40 9.23 8.49
C GLN A 579 22.37 8.20 9.00
N ALA A 580 22.60 6.93 8.78
CA ALA A 580 21.87 5.83 9.41
C ALA A 580 22.87 4.91 10.13
N ALA A 581 23.47 5.41 11.20
CA ALA A 581 24.16 4.61 12.21
C ALA A 581 23.48 4.81 13.54
#